data_fa52152de7dc1ca73a46d99df6b563c0
#
_entry.id   fa52152de7dc1ca73a46d99df6b563c0
#
_cell.length_a   1.000
_cell.length_b   1.000
_cell.length_c   1.000
_cell.angle_alpha   90.00
_cell.angle_beta   90.00
_cell.angle_gamma   90.00
#
_symmetry.space_group_name_H-M   'P 1'
#
loop_
_entity.id
_entity.type
_entity.pdbx_description
1 polymer ?
#
loop_
_entity_poly.entity_id
_entity_poly.type
_entity_poly.pdbx_seq_one_letter_code
_entity_poly.pdbx_strand_id
1 'polypeptide(L)'
;MDEAQIPDLARTSAVMRRTVALAEWLAASGPRAVTAREVLRKPDVPAAAAAIGTKLPKTFRSASDVPKLHRAWLLAQATGLVAVTGGKAAAEMVSLPDADDVVLSAWIEVLLASAAVEYGQRSAPADLLLSCLAIIVENPADPRVRSWAGWR
;
A
#
# COMPACT_ATOMS: atom_id res chain seq x y z
N MET A 1 -3.55 -17.19 -16.07
CA MET A 1 -2.93 -16.96 -14.76
C MET A 1 -3.48 -18.03 -13.84
N ASP A 2 -2.59 -18.82 -13.24
CA ASP A 2 -2.99 -19.88 -12.30
C ASP A 2 -3.34 -19.21 -10.96
N GLU A 3 -4.43 -19.64 -10.36
CA GLU A 3 -4.91 -19.12 -9.07
C GLU A 3 -3.86 -19.28 -7.96
N ALA A 4 -3.04 -20.33 -8.03
CA ALA A 4 -1.91 -20.56 -7.12
C ALA A 4 -0.78 -19.52 -7.22
N GLN A 5 -0.73 -18.70 -8.28
CA GLN A 5 0.29 -17.68 -8.48
C GLN A 5 -0.11 -16.30 -7.90
N ILE A 6 -1.38 -16.10 -7.55
CA ILE A 6 -1.89 -14.81 -7.08
C ILE A 6 -1.23 -14.38 -5.75
N PRO A 7 -1.07 -15.27 -4.75
CA PRO A 7 -0.39 -14.92 -3.51
C PRO A 7 1.04 -14.46 -3.72
N ASP A 8 1.79 -15.13 -4.56
CA ASP A 8 3.18 -14.78 -4.87
C ASP A 8 3.27 -13.41 -5.57
N LEU A 9 2.35 -13.13 -6.48
CA LEU A 9 2.26 -11.82 -7.14
C LEU A 9 1.94 -10.71 -6.14
N ALA A 10 1.02 -10.95 -5.21
CA ALA A 10 0.71 -10.00 -4.15
C ALA A 10 1.94 -9.73 -3.28
N ARG A 11 2.61 -10.78 -2.78
CA ARG A 11 3.80 -10.67 -1.92
C ARG A 11 4.96 -9.95 -2.59
N THR A 12 5.17 -10.17 -3.88
CA THR A 12 6.27 -9.57 -4.66
C THR A 12 5.92 -8.22 -5.28
N SER A 13 4.68 -7.74 -5.12
CA SER A 13 4.26 -6.46 -5.65
C SER A 13 5.05 -5.27 -5.07
N ALA A 14 5.16 -4.19 -5.84
CA ALA A 14 5.87 -2.99 -5.39
C ALA A 14 5.25 -2.41 -4.11
N VAL A 15 3.92 -2.44 -3.99
CA VAL A 15 3.22 -1.94 -2.81
C VAL A 15 3.53 -2.77 -1.57
N MET A 16 3.63 -4.10 -1.69
CA MET A 16 4.00 -4.95 -0.55
C MET A 16 5.46 -4.79 -0.15
N ARG A 17 6.38 -4.63 -1.10
CA ARG A 17 7.78 -4.30 -0.78
C ARG A 17 7.89 -2.99 -0.02
N ARG A 18 7.14 -1.96 -0.42
CA ARG A 18 7.07 -0.67 0.31
C ARG A 18 6.48 -0.85 1.70
N THR A 19 5.48 -1.71 1.84
CA THR A 19 4.85 -2.01 3.13
C THR A 19 5.85 -2.62 4.11
N VAL A 20 6.63 -3.59 3.68
CA VAL A 20 7.70 -4.19 4.49
C VAL A 20 8.79 -3.17 4.83
N ALA A 21 9.25 -2.40 3.85
CA ALA A 21 10.25 -1.35 4.07
C ALA A 21 9.78 -0.29 5.09
N LEU A 22 8.49 0.04 5.07
CA LEU A 22 7.89 0.95 6.05
C LEU A 22 7.90 0.37 7.47
N ALA A 23 7.57 -0.91 7.61
CA ALA A 23 7.63 -1.61 8.90
C ALA A 23 9.07 -1.71 9.42
N GLU A 24 10.04 -2.01 8.57
CA GLU A 24 11.46 -2.03 8.91
C GLU A 24 11.93 -0.65 9.39
N TRP A 25 11.56 0.42 8.68
CA TRP A 25 11.88 1.79 9.09
C TRP A 25 11.28 2.10 10.47
N LEU A 26 10.02 1.75 10.70
CA LEU A 26 9.36 2.00 11.98
C LEU A 26 9.99 1.20 13.12
N ALA A 27 10.39 -0.05 12.87
CA ALA A 27 11.11 -0.89 13.82
C ALA A 27 12.47 -0.27 14.22
N ALA A 28 13.21 0.24 13.24
CA ALA A 28 14.50 0.89 13.47
C ALA A 28 14.37 2.26 14.15
N SER A 29 13.31 3.00 13.85
CA SER A 29 13.09 4.37 14.36
C SER A 29 12.40 4.40 15.73
N GLY A 30 11.78 3.30 16.14
CA GLY A 30 10.91 3.22 17.32
C GLY A 30 9.50 3.79 17.09
N PRO A 31 8.61 3.69 18.10
CA PRO A 31 7.23 4.13 17.99
C PRO A 31 7.11 5.60 17.58
N ARG A 32 6.14 5.90 16.71
CA ARG A 32 5.88 7.25 16.20
C ARG A 32 4.46 7.69 16.52
N ALA A 33 4.33 8.97 16.87
CA ALA A 33 3.01 9.57 17.09
C ALA A 33 2.22 9.64 15.78
N VAL A 34 0.93 9.33 15.85
CA VAL A 34 0.00 9.41 14.74
C VAL A 34 -1.02 10.53 14.94
N THR A 35 -1.72 10.88 13.87
CA THR A 35 -2.84 11.82 13.89
C THR A 35 -4.09 11.14 14.48
N ALA A 36 -5.17 11.90 14.69
CA ALA A 36 -6.48 11.36 15.08
C ALA A 36 -7.04 10.35 14.03
N ARG A 37 -6.57 10.40 12.78
CA ARG A 37 -6.91 9.44 11.72
C ARG A 37 -5.92 8.27 11.64
N GLU A 38 -5.07 8.09 12.66
CA GLU A 38 -4.10 7.00 12.76
C GLU A 38 -3.09 6.94 11.61
N VAL A 39 -2.71 8.09 11.06
CA VAL A 39 -1.64 8.21 10.06
C VAL A 39 -0.44 8.96 10.60
N LEU A 40 0.75 8.71 10.04
CA LEU A 40 1.98 9.40 10.44
C LEU A 40 1.83 10.91 10.34
N ARG A 41 2.37 11.61 11.33
CA ARG A 41 2.39 13.07 11.36
C ARG A 41 3.42 13.64 10.38
N LYS A 42 3.21 14.89 9.99
CA LYS A 42 4.06 15.62 9.03
C LYS A 42 5.57 15.49 9.28
N PRO A 43 6.10 15.60 10.51
CA PRO A 43 7.55 15.51 10.75
C PRO A 43 8.17 14.15 10.36
N ASP A 44 7.42 13.06 10.45
CA ASP A 44 7.90 11.71 10.15
C ASP A 44 7.75 11.32 8.66
N VAL A 45 6.92 12.05 7.90
CA VAL A 45 6.62 11.75 6.50
C VAL A 45 7.87 11.74 5.61
N PRO A 46 8.81 12.69 5.69
CA PRO A 46 10.00 12.66 4.84
C PRO A 46 10.86 11.41 5.03
N ALA A 47 11.10 10.99 6.26
CA ALA A 47 11.89 9.80 6.55
C ALA A 47 11.17 8.52 6.12
N ALA A 48 9.88 8.41 6.38
CA ALA A 48 9.07 7.28 5.93
C ALA A 48 8.99 7.18 4.41
N ALA A 49 8.80 8.31 3.71
CA ALA A 49 8.80 8.35 2.25
C ALA A 49 10.14 7.94 1.65
N ALA A 50 11.24 8.39 2.22
CA ALA A 50 12.58 7.97 1.81
C ALA A 50 12.80 6.47 2.02
N ALA A 51 12.34 5.90 3.13
CA ALA A 51 12.45 4.47 3.43
C ALA A 51 11.74 3.59 2.39
N ILE A 52 10.60 4.03 1.86
CA ILE A 52 9.86 3.30 0.82
C ILE A 52 10.26 3.71 -0.62
N GLY A 53 11.20 4.62 -0.79
CA GLY A 53 11.68 5.06 -2.10
C GLY A 53 10.68 5.91 -2.89
N THR A 54 9.81 6.66 -2.23
CA THR A 54 8.86 7.55 -2.90
C THR A 54 9.22 9.02 -2.76
N LYS A 55 8.88 9.80 -3.79
CA LYS A 55 9.08 11.26 -3.77
C LYS A 55 7.94 11.93 -3.00
N LEU A 56 8.29 13.01 -2.30
CA LEU A 56 7.31 13.85 -1.64
C LEU A 56 6.67 14.84 -2.62
N PRO A 57 5.36 15.13 -2.49
CA PRO A 57 4.76 16.28 -3.15
C PRO A 57 5.32 17.60 -2.56
N LYS A 58 5.14 18.71 -3.28
CA LYS A 58 5.62 20.03 -2.81
C LYS A 58 5.00 20.44 -1.48
N THR A 59 3.77 20.04 -1.25
CA THR A 59 3.01 20.32 -0.02
C THR A 59 2.31 19.06 0.47
N PHE A 60 2.33 18.82 1.77
CA PHE A 60 1.64 17.73 2.43
C PHE A 60 1.40 18.10 3.91
N ARG A 61 0.36 17.55 4.52
CA ARG A 61 -0.01 17.72 5.93
C ARG A 61 0.30 16.49 6.77
N SER A 62 0.13 15.33 6.17
CA SER A 62 0.36 14.02 6.81
C SER A 62 0.70 12.96 5.76
N ALA A 63 0.94 11.73 6.19
CA ALA A 63 1.19 10.61 5.29
C ALA A 63 0.05 10.34 4.30
N SER A 64 -1.19 10.71 4.63
CA SER A 64 -2.34 10.52 3.74
C SER A 64 -2.26 11.37 2.45
N ASP A 65 -1.47 12.43 2.45
CA ASP A 65 -1.26 13.28 1.26
C ASP A 65 -0.17 12.72 0.31
N VAL A 66 0.46 11.61 0.68
CA VAL A 66 1.49 10.93 -0.12
C VAL A 66 0.94 9.55 -0.53
N PRO A 67 0.33 9.39 -1.73
CA PRO A 67 -0.47 8.21 -2.08
C PRO A 67 0.25 6.88 -1.88
N LYS A 68 1.50 6.76 -2.33
CA LYS A 68 2.28 5.52 -2.18
C LYS A 68 2.60 5.20 -0.73
N LEU A 69 2.90 6.21 0.08
CA LEU A 69 3.12 6.05 1.51
C LEU A 69 1.82 5.68 2.22
N HIS A 70 0.72 6.31 1.87
CA HIS A 70 -0.57 6.04 2.47
C HIS A 70 -1.04 4.60 2.21
N ARG A 71 -0.90 4.10 0.99
CA ARG A 71 -1.21 2.70 0.65
C ARG A 71 -0.34 1.72 1.44
N ALA A 72 0.97 1.96 1.51
CA ALA A 72 1.88 1.13 2.30
C ALA A 72 1.51 1.16 3.79
N TRP A 73 1.09 2.30 4.30
CA TRP A 73 0.64 2.47 5.68
C TRP A 73 -0.62 1.66 5.99
N LEU A 74 -1.64 1.74 5.12
CA LEU A 74 -2.88 0.97 5.29
C LEU A 74 -2.62 -0.53 5.20
N LEU A 75 -1.76 -0.97 4.27
CA LEU A 75 -1.38 -2.37 4.15
C LEU A 75 -0.58 -2.85 5.36
N ALA A 76 0.31 -2.04 5.90
CA ALA A 76 1.07 -2.38 7.11
C ALA A 76 0.16 -2.62 8.31
N GLN A 77 -0.90 -1.83 8.45
CA GLN A 77 -1.93 -2.05 9.49
C GLN A 77 -2.79 -3.29 9.19
N ALA A 78 -3.27 -3.45 7.96
CA ALA A 78 -4.14 -4.56 7.57
C ALA A 78 -3.45 -5.92 7.64
N THR A 79 -2.15 -5.98 7.37
CA THR A 79 -1.34 -7.22 7.47
C THR A 79 -0.79 -7.48 8.87
N GLY A 80 -0.97 -6.56 9.82
CA GLY A 80 -0.46 -6.68 11.18
C GLY A 80 1.02 -6.37 11.36
N LEU A 81 1.70 -5.83 10.32
CA LEU A 81 3.09 -5.38 10.45
C LEU A 81 3.23 -4.16 11.36
N VAL A 82 2.22 -3.31 11.38
CA VAL A 82 2.16 -2.10 12.21
C VAL A 82 0.88 -2.10 13.01
N ALA A 83 0.99 -1.81 14.30
CA ALA A 83 -0.15 -1.58 15.18
C ALA A 83 -0.17 -0.14 15.69
N VAL A 84 -1.37 0.43 15.78
CA VAL A 84 -1.60 1.75 16.36
C VAL A 84 -2.32 1.58 17.70
N THR A 85 -1.70 2.06 18.77
CA THR A 85 -2.25 1.97 20.12
C THR A 85 -1.92 3.25 20.88
N GLY A 86 -2.93 3.86 21.51
CA GLY A 86 -2.73 5.06 22.35
C GLY A 86 -2.13 6.24 21.57
N GLY A 87 -2.50 6.43 20.30
CA GLY A 87 -2.00 7.50 19.46
C GLY A 87 -0.54 7.33 18.97
N LYS A 88 0.01 6.14 19.12
CA LYS A 88 1.36 5.79 18.64
C LYS A 88 1.30 4.55 17.75
N ALA A 89 2.09 4.55 16.70
CA ALA A 89 2.33 3.41 15.83
C ALA A 89 3.66 2.75 16.16
N ALA A 90 3.66 1.43 16.19
CA ALA A 90 4.85 0.60 16.38
C ALA A 90 4.86 -0.54 15.37
N ALA A 91 6.04 -0.99 14.98
CA ALA A 91 6.19 -2.20 14.18
C ALA A 91 6.01 -3.43 15.08
N GLU A 92 5.13 -4.33 14.66
CA GLU A 92 4.90 -5.63 15.30
C GLU A 92 5.71 -6.73 14.61
N MET A 93 5.84 -6.64 13.30
CA MET A 93 6.60 -7.56 12.46
C MET A 93 7.31 -6.79 11.33
N VAL A 94 8.39 -7.37 10.81
CA VAL A 94 9.15 -6.81 9.68
C VAL A 94 9.13 -7.73 8.44
N SER A 95 8.30 -8.76 8.46
CA SER A 95 8.04 -9.67 7.35
C SER A 95 6.55 -9.92 7.20
N LEU A 96 6.11 -10.15 5.96
CA LEU A 96 4.71 -10.47 5.70
C LEU A 96 4.31 -11.78 6.40
N PRO A 97 3.06 -11.90 6.87
CA PRO A 97 2.53 -13.15 7.40
C PRO A 97 2.68 -14.30 6.39
N ASP A 98 2.91 -15.51 6.87
CA ASP A 98 2.97 -16.71 6.02
C ASP A 98 1.60 -17.08 5.45
N ALA A 99 0.53 -16.70 6.13
CA ALA A 99 -0.85 -16.96 5.70
C ALA A 99 -1.22 -16.12 4.47
N ASP A 100 -1.39 -16.78 3.34
CA ASP A 100 -1.68 -16.13 2.06
C ASP A 100 -3.03 -15.42 2.04
N ASP A 101 -4.03 -15.96 2.71
CA ASP A 101 -5.36 -15.37 2.83
C ASP A 101 -5.32 -14.01 3.55
N VAL A 102 -4.49 -13.85 4.56
CA VAL A 102 -4.28 -12.57 5.27
C VAL A 102 -3.67 -11.54 4.34
N VAL A 103 -2.63 -11.91 3.61
CA VAL A 103 -1.93 -11.02 2.67
C VAL A 103 -2.85 -10.62 1.52
N LEU A 104 -3.56 -11.59 0.92
CA LEU A 104 -4.49 -11.33 -0.18
C LEU A 104 -5.66 -10.47 0.23
N SER A 105 -6.29 -10.77 1.37
CA SER A 105 -7.43 -9.99 1.87
C SER A 105 -7.04 -8.53 2.12
N ALA A 106 -5.93 -8.31 2.80
CA ALA A 106 -5.41 -6.97 3.05
C ALA A 106 -5.10 -6.22 1.75
N TRP A 107 -4.47 -6.91 0.80
CA TRP A 107 -4.08 -6.35 -0.49
C TRP A 107 -5.30 -5.93 -1.33
N ILE A 108 -6.31 -6.80 -1.45
CA ILE A 108 -7.55 -6.52 -2.17
C ILE A 108 -8.31 -5.36 -1.51
N GLU A 109 -8.45 -5.37 -0.18
CA GLU A 109 -9.17 -4.33 0.57
C GLU A 109 -8.56 -2.94 0.35
N VAL A 110 -7.24 -2.82 0.51
CA VAL A 110 -6.56 -1.54 0.35
C VAL A 110 -6.56 -1.06 -1.09
N LEU A 111 -6.47 -1.97 -2.06
CA LEU A 111 -6.55 -1.61 -3.48
C LEU A 111 -7.93 -1.12 -3.87
N LEU A 112 -8.98 -1.80 -3.43
CA LEU A 112 -10.36 -1.36 -3.68
C LEU A 112 -10.64 -0.01 -3.03
N ALA A 113 -10.19 0.20 -1.79
CA ALA A 113 -10.31 1.48 -1.11
C ALA A 113 -9.56 2.61 -1.84
N SER A 114 -8.34 2.33 -2.30
CA SER A 114 -7.51 3.30 -3.05
C SER A 114 -8.14 3.65 -4.40
N ALA A 115 -8.65 2.67 -5.12
CA ALA A 115 -9.31 2.89 -6.39
C ALA A 115 -10.61 3.68 -6.24
N ALA A 116 -11.40 3.42 -5.20
CA ALA A 116 -12.61 4.17 -4.91
C ALA A 116 -12.34 5.67 -4.67
N VAL A 117 -11.21 6.00 -4.04
CA VAL A 117 -10.78 7.39 -3.84
C VAL A 117 -10.30 8.04 -5.13
N GLU A 118 -9.54 7.30 -5.96
CA GLU A 118 -8.89 7.85 -7.16
C GLU A 118 -9.87 8.04 -8.34
N TYR A 119 -10.81 7.11 -8.50
CA TYR A 119 -11.75 7.10 -9.64
C TYR A 119 -13.18 7.54 -9.29
N GLY A 120 -13.48 7.75 -8.02
CA GLY A 120 -14.82 8.11 -7.55
C GLY A 120 -15.86 6.99 -7.72
N GLN A 121 -17.09 7.24 -7.24
CA GLN A 121 -18.16 6.23 -7.24
C GLN A 121 -18.78 5.91 -8.61
N ARG A 122 -18.24 6.45 -9.71
CA ARG A 122 -18.82 6.34 -11.07
C ARG A 122 -18.17 5.30 -11.96
N SER A 123 -17.11 4.65 -11.52
CA SER A 123 -16.42 3.63 -12.32
C SER A 123 -17.13 2.29 -12.24
N ALA A 124 -17.29 1.62 -13.38
CA ALA A 124 -17.80 0.26 -13.41
C ALA A 124 -16.87 -0.69 -12.62
N PRO A 125 -17.39 -1.72 -11.94
CA PRO A 125 -16.57 -2.65 -11.15
C PRO A 125 -15.41 -3.30 -11.93
N ALA A 126 -15.59 -3.52 -13.23
CA ALA A 126 -14.55 -4.06 -14.10
C ALA A 126 -13.40 -3.06 -14.32
N ASP A 127 -13.70 -1.78 -14.51
CA ASP A 127 -12.69 -0.73 -14.67
C ASP A 127 -11.92 -0.50 -13.37
N LEU A 128 -12.61 -0.66 -12.24
CA LEU A 128 -11.99 -0.60 -10.92
C LEU A 128 -10.97 -1.74 -10.73
N LEU A 129 -11.34 -2.98 -11.08
CA LEU A 129 -10.46 -4.14 -10.99
C LEU A 129 -9.26 -4.01 -11.95
N LEU A 130 -9.47 -3.53 -13.17
CA LEU A 130 -8.40 -3.30 -14.14
C LEU A 130 -7.44 -2.20 -13.69
N SER A 131 -7.98 -1.14 -13.10
CA SER A 131 -7.18 -0.05 -12.53
C SER A 131 -6.39 -0.52 -11.30
N CYS A 132 -6.98 -1.35 -10.45
CA CYS A 132 -6.29 -2.01 -9.36
C CYS A 132 -5.16 -2.90 -9.87
N LEU A 133 -5.41 -3.73 -10.87
CA LEU A 133 -4.40 -4.58 -11.49
C LEU A 133 -3.27 -3.77 -12.13
N ALA A 134 -3.57 -2.65 -12.77
CA ALA A 134 -2.56 -1.74 -13.34
C ALA A 134 -1.68 -1.10 -12.25
N ILE A 135 -2.27 -0.68 -11.11
CA ILE A 135 -1.54 -0.18 -9.96
C ILE A 135 -0.65 -1.27 -9.35
N ILE A 136 -1.11 -2.51 -9.35
CA ILE A 136 -0.43 -3.67 -8.81
C ILE A 136 0.80 -4.04 -9.63
N VAL A 137 0.63 -4.13 -10.92
CA VAL A 137 1.69 -4.62 -11.81
C VAL A 137 2.81 -3.58 -11.96
N GLU A 138 2.55 -2.28 -11.76
CA GLU A 138 3.50 -1.15 -11.91
C GLU A 138 4.57 -1.35 -13.02
N ASN A 139 4.26 -2.23 -13.96
CA ASN A 139 5.12 -2.51 -15.09
C ASN A 139 4.41 -2.15 -16.39
N PRO A 140 4.50 -0.87 -16.83
CA PRO A 140 3.87 -0.44 -18.08
C PRO A 140 4.46 -1.15 -19.31
N ALA A 141 5.52 -1.94 -19.14
CA ALA A 141 6.16 -2.71 -20.19
C ALA A 141 5.60 -4.14 -20.32
N ASP A 142 4.79 -4.64 -19.37
CA ASP A 142 4.22 -5.98 -19.48
C ASP A 142 3.22 -6.03 -20.65
N PRO A 143 3.48 -6.88 -21.67
CA PRO A 143 2.61 -7.01 -22.83
C PRO A 143 1.19 -7.46 -22.49
N ARG A 144 1.00 -8.10 -21.33
CA ARG A 144 -0.33 -8.53 -20.85
C ARG A 144 -1.17 -7.32 -20.40
N VAL A 145 -0.55 -6.33 -19.75
CA VAL A 145 -1.22 -5.08 -19.36
C VAL A 145 -1.60 -4.27 -20.60
N ARG A 146 -0.74 -4.22 -21.63
CA ARG A 146 -1.03 -3.54 -22.89
C ARG A 146 -2.16 -4.17 -23.70
N SER A 147 -2.30 -5.50 -23.66
CA SER A 147 -3.39 -6.18 -24.39
C SER A 147 -4.78 -5.85 -23.81
N TRP A 148 -4.86 -5.54 -22.53
CA TRP A 148 -6.11 -5.17 -21.85
C TRP A 148 -6.49 -3.69 -22.05
N ALA A 149 -5.49 -2.81 -22.23
CA ALA A 149 -5.72 -1.39 -22.52
C ALA A 149 -6.25 -1.15 -23.97
N GLY A 150 -6.18 -2.14 -24.83
CA GLY A 150 -6.67 -2.10 -26.22
C GLY A 150 -8.17 -2.39 -26.40
N TRP A 151 -8.89 -2.74 -25.35
CA TRP A 151 -10.35 -2.94 -25.38
C TRP A 151 -11.06 -1.62 -25.03
N ARG A 152 -11.16 -0.74 -26.02
CA ARG A 152 -12.10 0.38 -26.04
C ARG A 152 -13.06 0.21 -27.22
#